data_515f38cf8a5b7f95ad254e7936c09aad
#
_entry.id   515f38cf8a5b7f95ad254e7936c09aad
#
_cell.length_a   1.000
_cell.length_b   1.000
_cell.length_c   1.000
_cell.angle_alpha   90.00
_cell.angle_beta   90.00
_cell.angle_gamma   90.00
#
_symmetry.space_group_name_H-M   'P 1'
#
loop_
_entity.id
_entity.type
_entity.pdbx_description
1 polymer ?
#
loop_
_entity_poly.entity_id
_entity_poly.type
_entity_poly.pdbx_seq_one_letter_code
_entity_poly.pdbx_strand_id
1 'polypeptide(L)'
;KDHAFQRLLEPDNLLKLPQEEQTVAEVLKAHGYRTGIFGKWHLGDGDSSPRAHGFDVRVPDWDGCCPRGGYHAPFKMDGIAFEGGDYLTDRLTDEALKFIERKTEQPFFLYLSHFAVHDPIQGRKDLVEKYRKKLAAMNPAGESSFILEGNPDDDNPLRATQLDKLIQEPSHQGHKVLPQR
;
A
#
# COMPACT_ATOMS: atom_id res chain seq x y z
N LYS A 1 -2.28 1.20 -22.28
CA LYS A 1 -2.23 2.26 -23.32
C LYS A 1 -0.80 2.37 -23.76
N ASP A 2 -0.58 2.16 -25.05
CA ASP A 2 0.75 2.23 -25.67
C ASP A 2 1.20 3.70 -25.72
N HIS A 3 2.34 4.00 -25.13
CA HIS A 3 2.96 5.31 -25.23
C HIS A 3 4.11 5.26 -26.20
N ALA A 4 4.31 6.31 -27.00
CA ALA A 4 5.32 6.36 -28.06
C ALA A 4 6.77 6.11 -27.56
N PHE A 5 7.02 6.29 -26.25
CA PHE A 5 8.33 6.05 -25.63
C PHE A 5 8.47 4.65 -25.01
N GLN A 6 7.41 3.84 -25.00
CA GLN A 6 7.50 2.49 -24.45
C GLN A 6 8.28 1.59 -25.42
N ARG A 7 9.31 0.94 -24.90
CA ARG A 7 10.09 -0.07 -25.64
C ARG A 7 9.49 -1.47 -25.55
N LEU A 8 8.64 -1.69 -24.56
CA LEU A 8 7.96 -2.96 -24.31
C LEU A 8 6.46 -2.70 -24.25
N LEU A 9 5.70 -3.56 -24.89
CA LEU A 9 4.24 -3.58 -24.74
C LEU A 9 3.88 -4.34 -23.46
N GLU A 10 2.90 -3.85 -22.75
CA GLU A 10 2.34 -4.58 -21.62
C GLU A 10 1.60 -5.82 -22.16
N PRO A 11 1.77 -6.99 -21.54
CA PRO A 11 0.95 -8.15 -21.87
C PRO A 11 -0.50 -7.90 -21.44
N ASP A 12 -1.41 -8.64 -22.04
CA ASP A 12 -2.79 -8.70 -21.56
C ASP A 12 -2.80 -9.27 -20.15
N ASN A 13 -3.33 -8.49 -19.21
CA ASN A 13 -3.39 -8.85 -17.80
C ASN A 13 -4.79 -9.30 -17.41
N LEU A 14 -4.89 -10.37 -16.64
CA LEU A 14 -6.07 -10.68 -15.87
C LEU A 14 -6.21 -9.65 -14.76
N LEU A 15 -7.33 -8.94 -14.72
CA LEU A 15 -7.58 -7.90 -13.72
C LEU A 15 -8.14 -8.45 -12.40
N LYS A 16 -8.47 -9.74 -12.39
CA LYS A 16 -9.06 -10.45 -11.25
C LYS A 16 -8.43 -11.81 -11.11
N LEU A 17 -8.30 -12.29 -9.87
CA LEU A 17 -7.91 -13.67 -9.60
C LEU A 17 -9.07 -14.59 -10.00
N PRO A 18 -8.87 -15.55 -10.93
CA PRO A 18 -9.88 -16.51 -11.30
C PRO A 18 -10.31 -17.39 -10.11
N GLN A 19 -11.58 -17.78 -10.05
CA GLN A 19 -12.11 -18.62 -8.96
C GLN A 19 -11.54 -20.03 -8.95
N GLU A 20 -11.10 -20.52 -10.09
CA GLU A 20 -10.46 -21.84 -10.22
C GLU A 20 -9.04 -21.89 -9.65
N GLU A 21 -8.44 -20.74 -9.37
CA GLU A 21 -7.11 -20.68 -8.75
C GLU A 21 -7.20 -20.94 -7.25
N GLN A 22 -6.54 -21.99 -6.80
CA GLN A 22 -6.52 -22.36 -5.39
C GLN A 22 -5.45 -21.58 -4.63
N THR A 23 -5.87 -20.76 -3.68
CA THR A 23 -4.97 -19.97 -2.84
C THR A 23 -4.45 -20.76 -1.63
N VAL A 24 -3.35 -20.30 -1.06
CA VAL A 24 -2.82 -20.85 0.21
C VAL A 24 -3.83 -20.69 1.35
N ALA A 25 -4.63 -19.61 1.35
CA ALA A 25 -5.64 -19.41 2.37
C ALA A 25 -6.76 -20.45 2.30
N GLU A 26 -7.22 -20.82 1.10
CA GLU A 26 -8.23 -21.87 0.91
C GLU A 26 -7.69 -23.23 1.35
N VAL A 27 -6.46 -23.56 0.98
CA VAL A 27 -5.82 -24.82 1.40
C VAL A 27 -5.72 -24.90 2.91
N LEU A 28 -5.20 -23.88 3.57
CA LEU A 28 -5.03 -23.86 5.02
C LEU A 28 -6.39 -23.85 5.74
N LYS A 29 -7.37 -23.12 5.23
CA LYS A 29 -8.74 -23.14 5.77
C LYS A 29 -9.35 -24.53 5.72
N ALA A 30 -9.19 -25.26 4.61
CA ALA A 30 -9.64 -26.65 4.47
C ALA A 30 -8.95 -27.59 5.47
N HIS A 31 -7.78 -27.23 5.99
CA HIS A 31 -7.05 -27.95 7.03
C HIS A 31 -7.29 -27.39 8.45
N GLY A 32 -8.37 -26.63 8.64
CA GLY A 32 -8.81 -26.16 9.95
C GLY A 32 -8.13 -24.90 10.48
N TYR A 33 -7.38 -24.19 9.65
CA TYR A 33 -6.82 -22.89 10.04
C TYR A 33 -7.88 -21.80 10.01
N ARG A 34 -7.81 -20.88 10.96
CA ARG A 34 -8.43 -19.55 10.83
C ARG A 34 -7.60 -18.71 9.90
N THR A 35 -8.21 -17.98 8.98
CA THR A 35 -7.50 -17.22 7.98
C THR A 35 -7.86 -15.74 8.07
N GLY A 36 -6.87 -14.86 7.99
CA GLY A 36 -7.09 -13.41 8.05
C GLY A 36 -6.16 -12.65 7.12
N ILE A 37 -6.73 -11.66 6.44
CA ILE A 37 -5.98 -10.68 5.66
C ILE A 37 -6.15 -9.28 6.25
N PHE A 38 -5.02 -8.59 6.44
CA PHE A 38 -4.97 -7.25 7.02
C PHE A 38 -4.16 -6.35 6.09
N GLY A 39 -4.89 -5.55 5.30
CA GLY A 39 -4.31 -4.64 4.32
C GLY A 39 -4.80 -4.84 2.90
N LYS A 40 -3.87 -4.70 1.95
CA LYS A 40 -4.14 -4.68 0.52
C LYS A 40 -4.38 -6.08 -0.05
N TRP A 41 -5.45 -6.22 -0.85
CA TRP A 41 -5.69 -7.39 -1.69
C TRP A 41 -5.30 -7.14 -3.14
N HIS A 42 -6.02 -6.30 -3.84
CA HIS A 42 -5.79 -5.85 -5.22
C HIS A 42 -5.78 -6.98 -6.27
N LEU A 43 -6.51 -8.05 -6.02
CA LEU A 43 -6.67 -9.16 -6.96
C LEU A 43 -8.14 -9.34 -7.40
N GLY A 44 -8.96 -8.32 -7.22
CA GLY A 44 -10.35 -8.28 -7.63
C GLY A 44 -11.31 -8.11 -6.46
N ASP A 45 -12.58 -8.04 -6.81
CA ASP A 45 -13.73 -7.85 -5.94
C ASP A 45 -14.76 -8.99 -6.14
N GLY A 46 -15.85 -8.96 -5.41
CA GLY A 46 -16.93 -9.95 -5.55
C GLY A 46 -16.41 -11.39 -5.43
N ASP A 47 -16.54 -12.13 -6.53
CA ASP A 47 -16.09 -13.53 -6.62
C ASP A 47 -14.58 -13.70 -6.59
N SER A 48 -13.83 -12.62 -6.76
CA SER A 48 -12.37 -12.57 -6.62
C SER A 48 -11.93 -11.85 -5.33
N SER A 49 -12.85 -11.65 -4.39
CA SER A 49 -12.53 -11.02 -3.09
C SER A 49 -11.73 -11.96 -2.19
N PRO A 50 -11.04 -11.44 -1.16
CA PRO A 50 -10.36 -12.28 -0.18
C PRO A 50 -11.26 -13.31 0.47
N ARG A 51 -12.53 -12.98 0.73
CA ARG A 51 -13.48 -13.91 1.33
C ARG A 51 -13.83 -15.07 0.40
N ALA A 52 -13.94 -14.81 -0.89
CA ALA A 52 -14.17 -15.84 -1.91
C ALA A 52 -12.94 -16.77 -2.06
N HIS A 53 -11.75 -16.27 -1.73
CA HIS A 53 -10.48 -16.98 -1.78
C HIS A 53 -9.94 -17.39 -0.40
N GLY A 54 -10.85 -17.77 0.52
CA GLY A 54 -10.51 -18.51 1.72
C GLY A 54 -10.18 -17.70 2.96
N PHE A 55 -10.27 -16.36 2.95
CA PHE A 55 -10.06 -15.56 4.16
C PHE A 55 -11.35 -15.39 4.97
N ASP A 56 -11.32 -15.79 6.25
CA ASP A 56 -12.42 -15.61 7.21
C ASP A 56 -12.57 -14.16 7.66
N VAL A 57 -11.43 -13.51 7.88
CA VAL A 57 -11.33 -12.13 8.35
C VAL A 57 -10.63 -11.27 7.30
N ARG A 58 -11.19 -10.09 7.08
CA ARG A 58 -10.65 -9.10 6.15
C ARG A 58 -10.73 -7.71 6.79
N VAL A 59 -9.62 -7.00 6.87
CA VAL A 59 -9.51 -5.62 7.37
C VAL A 59 -8.51 -4.84 6.51
N PRO A 60 -8.89 -3.72 5.91
CA PRO A 60 -10.24 -3.17 5.78
C PRO A 60 -11.08 -3.95 4.77
N ASP A 61 -12.38 -3.70 4.74
CA ASP A 61 -13.26 -4.18 3.69
C ASP A 61 -13.18 -3.23 2.49
N TRP A 62 -12.06 -3.36 1.76
CA TRP A 62 -11.68 -2.47 0.68
C TRP A 62 -10.93 -3.22 -0.43
N ASP A 63 -11.44 -3.16 -1.66
CA ASP A 63 -10.86 -3.86 -2.83
C ASP A 63 -9.88 -3.00 -3.63
N GLY A 64 -9.79 -1.72 -3.33
CA GLY A 64 -8.96 -0.79 -4.09
C GLY A 64 -7.45 -1.00 -3.90
N CYS A 65 -6.70 -0.48 -4.86
CA CYS A 65 -5.23 -0.58 -4.89
C CYS A 65 -4.54 0.16 -3.75
N CYS A 66 -5.16 1.24 -3.28
CA CYS A 66 -4.51 2.28 -2.50
C CYS A 66 -5.36 2.61 -1.27
N PRO A 67 -4.77 3.16 -0.19
CA PRO A 67 -5.54 3.48 0.99
C PRO A 67 -6.46 4.68 0.73
N ARG A 68 -7.75 4.40 0.61
CA ARG A 68 -8.75 5.46 0.40
C ARG A 68 -8.82 6.37 1.62
N GLY A 69 -8.53 7.64 1.42
CA GLY A 69 -8.40 8.62 2.51
C GLY A 69 -6.97 8.80 3.02
N GLY A 70 -6.01 8.01 2.53
CA GLY A 70 -4.61 8.12 2.92
C GLY A 70 -4.26 7.33 4.17
N TYR A 71 -3.11 7.66 4.77
CA TYR A 71 -2.55 6.92 5.92
C TYR A 71 -2.88 7.54 7.28
N HIS A 72 -3.42 8.75 7.31
CA HIS A 72 -3.86 9.40 8.57
C HIS A 72 -5.38 9.40 8.66
N ALA A 73 -5.91 9.08 9.83
CA ALA A 73 -7.35 9.14 10.08
C ALA A 73 -7.91 10.54 9.78
N PRO A 74 -9.15 10.65 9.25
CA PRO A 74 -10.13 9.57 9.06
C PRO A 74 -9.88 8.73 7.80
N PHE A 75 -9.90 7.41 7.96
CA PHE A 75 -9.83 6.48 6.83
C PHE A 75 -11.18 6.42 6.12
N LYS A 76 -11.16 6.29 4.78
CA LYS A 76 -12.37 6.19 3.96
C LYS A 76 -12.53 4.77 3.40
N MET A 77 -12.26 3.78 4.24
CA MET A 77 -12.39 2.36 3.94
C MET A 77 -13.26 1.72 5.02
N ASP A 78 -14.14 0.83 4.62
CA ASP A 78 -15.03 0.14 5.53
C ASP A 78 -14.28 -0.95 6.34
N GLY A 79 -14.86 -1.41 7.44
CA GLY A 79 -14.33 -2.51 8.23
C GLY A 79 -13.08 -2.21 9.05
N ILE A 80 -12.65 -0.94 9.15
CA ILE A 80 -11.56 -0.51 10.03
C ILE A 80 -11.99 0.66 10.91
N ALA A 81 -11.98 0.44 12.21
CA ALA A 81 -12.24 1.49 13.19
C ALA A 81 -11.00 2.38 13.36
N PHE A 82 -11.20 3.64 13.67
CA PHE A 82 -10.12 4.61 13.92
C PHE A 82 -10.51 5.66 14.93
N GLU A 83 -9.48 6.27 15.51
CA GLU A 83 -9.57 7.46 16.34
C GLU A 83 -8.77 8.62 15.72
N GLY A 84 -8.97 9.83 16.25
CA GLY A 84 -8.21 10.98 15.76
C GLY A 84 -6.71 10.82 16.03
N GLY A 85 -5.92 10.96 14.95
CA GLY A 85 -4.47 10.82 15.03
C GLY A 85 -3.94 9.44 14.63
N ASP A 86 -4.81 8.46 14.41
CA ASP A 86 -4.39 7.12 13.99
C ASP A 86 -3.65 7.13 12.65
N TYR A 87 -2.69 6.22 12.56
CA TYR A 87 -1.93 5.94 11.34
C TYR A 87 -2.28 4.54 10.83
N LEU A 88 -2.63 4.44 9.56
CA LEU A 88 -3.22 3.24 8.98
C LEU A 88 -2.36 1.97 9.19
N THR A 89 -1.05 2.08 9.01
CA THR A 89 -0.13 0.94 9.18
C THR A 89 -0.17 0.40 10.61
N ASP A 90 -0.19 1.31 11.60
CA ASP A 90 -0.29 0.94 13.02
C ASP A 90 -1.66 0.30 13.30
N ARG A 91 -2.76 0.89 12.79
CA ARG A 91 -4.11 0.32 12.96
C ARG A 91 -4.29 -1.06 12.35
N LEU A 92 -3.74 -1.29 11.16
CA LEU A 92 -3.76 -2.63 10.55
C LEU A 92 -2.98 -3.65 11.38
N THR A 93 -1.88 -3.23 11.97
CA THR A 93 -1.08 -4.06 12.88
C THR A 93 -1.87 -4.39 14.14
N ASP A 94 -2.56 -3.41 14.73
CA ASP A 94 -3.41 -3.63 15.92
C ASP A 94 -4.55 -4.63 15.64
N GLU A 95 -5.19 -4.53 14.49
CA GLU A 95 -6.23 -5.49 14.10
C GLU A 95 -5.65 -6.89 13.85
N ALA A 96 -4.45 -6.98 13.27
CA ALA A 96 -3.74 -8.24 13.12
C ALA A 96 -3.36 -8.85 14.48
N LEU A 97 -2.92 -8.04 15.45
CA LEU A 97 -2.64 -8.49 16.81
C LEU A 97 -3.89 -9.04 17.50
N LYS A 98 -5.03 -8.35 17.40
CA LYS A 98 -6.31 -8.85 17.93
C LYS A 98 -6.70 -10.21 17.32
N PHE A 99 -6.41 -10.40 16.04
CA PHE A 99 -6.65 -11.67 15.37
C PHE A 99 -5.74 -12.77 15.93
N ILE A 100 -4.45 -12.49 16.14
CA ILE A 100 -3.48 -13.46 16.71
C ILE A 100 -3.86 -13.81 18.15
N GLU A 101 -4.18 -12.81 18.98
CA GLU A 101 -4.43 -12.96 20.40
C GLU A 101 -5.77 -13.63 20.73
N ARG A 102 -6.64 -13.79 19.73
CA ARG A 102 -7.93 -14.46 19.93
C ARG A 102 -7.70 -15.88 20.38
N LYS A 103 -8.06 -16.17 21.62
CA LYS A 103 -7.96 -17.52 22.22
C LYS A 103 -8.81 -18.51 21.46
N THR A 104 -8.17 -19.53 20.90
CA THR A 104 -8.79 -20.63 20.17
C THR A 104 -7.76 -21.74 19.99
N GLU A 105 -8.25 -22.97 19.91
CA GLU A 105 -7.41 -24.14 19.63
C GLU A 105 -7.01 -24.26 18.16
N GLN A 106 -7.63 -23.47 17.29
CA GLN A 106 -7.33 -23.52 15.86
C GLN A 106 -6.01 -22.79 15.56
N PRO A 107 -5.14 -23.37 14.75
CA PRO A 107 -4.02 -22.63 14.17
C PRO A 107 -4.53 -21.50 13.27
N PHE A 108 -3.68 -20.54 13.01
CA PHE A 108 -4.08 -19.42 12.14
C PHE A 108 -3.10 -19.23 10.98
N PHE A 109 -3.63 -18.68 9.89
CA PHE A 109 -2.88 -18.10 8.80
C PHE A 109 -3.21 -16.61 8.71
N LEU A 110 -2.20 -15.78 8.84
CA LEU A 110 -2.33 -14.34 8.77
C LEU A 110 -1.53 -13.80 7.59
N TYR A 111 -2.20 -13.04 6.73
CA TYR A 111 -1.59 -12.30 5.63
C TYR A 111 -1.66 -10.81 5.93
N LEU A 112 -0.53 -10.22 6.34
CA LEU A 112 -0.40 -8.80 6.66
C LEU A 112 0.23 -8.06 5.47
N SER A 113 -0.62 -7.53 4.61
CA SER A 113 -0.23 -6.83 3.39
C SER A 113 -0.45 -5.32 3.53
N HIS A 114 0.48 -4.63 4.18
CA HIS A 114 0.37 -3.19 4.35
C HIS A 114 0.23 -2.44 3.02
N PHE A 115 -0.54 -1.36 3.00
CA PHE A 115 -0.60 -0.45 1.85
C PHE A 115 0.69 0.36 1.69
N ALA A 116 1.42 0.61 2.78
CA ALA A 116 2.69 1.33 2.74
C ALA A 116 3.73 0.55 1.89
N VAL A 117 4.40 1.23 1.01
CA VAL A 117 4.50 2.70 0.85
C VAL A 117 3.80 3.19 -0.43
N HIS A 118 2.59 2.72 -0.73
CA HIS A 118 1.84 3.16 -1.89
C HIS A 118 1.36 4.61 -1.73
N ASP A 119 1.06 5.26 -2.84
CA ASP A 119 0.44 6.59 -2.84
C ASP A 119 -0.92 6.62 -2.11
N PRO A 120 -1.23 7.76 -1.46
CA PRO A 120 -0.43 8.98 -1.28
C PRO A 120 0.75 8.74 -0.33
N ILE A 121 1.92 9.31 -0.66
CA ILE A 121 3.11 9.15 0.19
C ILE A 121 2.95 9.99 1.46
N GLN A 122 2.58 9.33 2.55
CA GLN A 122 2.34 9.97 3.85
C GLN A 122 3.01 9.16 4.95
N GLY A 123 4.07 9.69 5.51
CA GLY A 123 4.77 9.07 6.64
C GLY A 123 4.17 9.47 7.98
N ARG A 124 4.44 8.67 9.01
CA ARG A 124 4.18 9.04 10.41
C ARG A 124 4.94 10.31 10.75
N LYS A 125 4.24 11.30 11.33
CA LYS A 125 4.78 12.66 11.56
C LYS A 125 6.06 12.66 12.39
N ASP A 126 6.12 11.85 13.44
CA ASP A 126 7.29 11.72 14.31
C ASP A 126 8.51 11.14 13.58
N LEU A 127 8.29 10.14 12.70
CA LEU A 127 9.35 9.55 11.90
C LEU A 127 9.83 10.50 10.80
N VAL A 128 8.93 11.20 10.14
CA VAL A 128 9.28 12.23 9.15
C VAL A 128 10.16 13.29 9.80
N GLU A 129 9.79 13.79 10.98
CA GLU A 129 10.58 14.78 11.72
C GLU A 129 11.96 14.23 12.13
N LYS A 130 11.99 12.99 12.63
CA LYS A 130 13.26 12.30 12.95
C LYS A 130 14.21 12.25 11.76
N TYR A 131 13.69 11.85 10.59
CA TYR A 131 14.53 11.71 9.40
C TYR A 131 14.90 13.04 8.76
N ARG A 132 14.06 14.08 8.87
CA ARG A 132 14.42 15.46 8.49
C ARG A 132 15.59 15.98 9.33
N LYS A 133 15.56 15.78 10.64
CA LYS A 133 16.67 16.14 11.53
C LYS A 133 17.95 15.38 11.18
N LYS A 134 17.84 14.09 10.91
CA LYS A 134 18.96 13.26 10.49
C LYS A 134 19.58 13.78 9.19
N LEU A 135 18.75 14.06 8.18
CA LEU A 135 19.19 14.59 6.90
C LEU A 135 19.91 15.93 7.06
N ALA A 136 19.36 16.85 7.85
CA ALA A 136 19.97 18.14 8.13
C ALA A 136 21.33 17.99 8.82
N ALA A 137 21.46 17.05 9.74
CA ALA A 137 22.73 16.77 10.44
C ALA A 137 23.79 16.13 9.54
N MET A 138 23.40 15.42 8.51
CA MET A 138 24.32 14.84 7.54
C MET A 138 24.94 15.88 6.60
N ASN A 139 24.34 17.07 6.53
CA ASN A 139 24.75 18.18 5.67
C ASN A 139 25.20 17.67 4.29
N PRO A 140 24.31 17.10 3.49
CA PRO A 140 24.66 16.56 2.19
C PRO A 140 25.16 17.70 1.32
N ALA A 141 26.47 17.89 1.32
CA ALA A 141 27.14 18.82 0.41
C ALA A 141 27.15 18.15 -0.95
N GLY A 142 26.46 18.72 -1.90
CA GLY A 142 26.49 18.25 -3.26
C GLY A 142 25.13 18.08 -3.89
N GLU A 143 25.15 17.88 -5.17
CA GLU A 143 23.99 17.58 -5.97
C GLU A 143 23.25 16.36 -5.40
N SER A 144 21.94 16.44 -5.37
CA SER A 144 21.09 15.31 -5.05
C SER A 144 21.56 14.09 -5.84
N SER A 145 22.08 13.08 -5.15
CA SER A 145 22.50 11.83 -5.78
C SER A 145 21.26 11.02 -6.21
N PHE A 146 20.34 11.68 -6.86
CA PHE A 146 19.20 11.03 -7.47
C PHE A 146 19.66 10.31 -8.71
N ILE A 147 19.88 9.02 -8.59
CA ILE A 147 19.94 8.15 -9.76
C ILE A 147 18.52 8.11 -10.30
N LEU A 148 18.31 8.79 -11.41
CA LEU A 148 17.10 8.60 -12.22
C LEU A 148 17.19 7.21 -12.85
N GLU A 149 16.92 6.18 -12.05
CA GLU A 149 16.76 4.85 -12.58
C GLU A 149 15.51 4.81 -13.43
N GLY A 150 15.66 4.41 -14.67
CA GLY A 150 14.55 3.93 -15.46
C GLY A 150 14.40 4.45 -16.87
N ASN A 151 14.83 5.64 -17.21
CA ASN A 151 14.80 6.09 -18.61
C ASN A 151 15.96 7.04 -18.91
N PRO A 152 17.04 6.54 -19.55
CA PRO A 152 18.15 7.39 -19.96
C PRO A 152 17.77 8.47 -20.97
N ASP A 153 16.61 8.34 -21.61
CA ASP A 153 16.10 9.30 -22.59
C ASP A 153 15.10 10.31 -21.95
N ASP A 154 14.96 10.30 -20.64
CA ASP A 154 14.06 11.23 -19.94
C ASP A 154 14.79 12.54 -19.60
N ASP A 155 14.86 13.44 -20.57
CA ASP A 155 15.40 14.79 -20.44
C ASP A 155 14.57 15.70 -19.53
N ASN A 156 13.71 15.17 -18.67
CA ASN A 156 12.83 15.99 -17.86
C ASN A 156 13.52 16.47 -16.58
N PRO A 157 14.13 17.67 -16.58
CA PRO A 157 14.81 18.24 -15.41
C PRO A 157 13.84 18.58 -14.26
N LEU A 158 12.53 18.51 -14.52
CA LEU A 158 11.51 18.81 -13.52
C LEU A 158 11.31 17.69 -12.52
N ARG A 159 11.76 16.47 -12.79
CA ARG A 159 11.61 15.34 -11.86
C ARG A 159 12.36 15.54 -10.55
N ALA A 160 13.61 15.98 -10.60
CA ALA A 160 14.37 16.29 -9.40
C ALA A 160 13.69 17.41 -8.60
N THR A 161 13.30 18.49 -9.26
CA THR A 161 12.64 19.63 -8.63
C THR A 161 11.24 19.27 -8.10
N GLN A 162 10.52 18.36 -8.76
CA GLN A 162 9.20 17.90 -8.31
C GLN A 162 9.31 16.95 -7.12
N LEU A 163 10.34 16.14 -7.08
CA LEU A 163 10.59 15.25 -5.95
C LEU A 163 11.01 16.03 -4.71
N ASP A 164 11.87 17.05 -4.87
CA ASP A 164 12.20 17.98 -3.79
C ASP A 164 10.95 18.68 -3.23
N LYS A 165 10.01 19.06 -4.09
CA LYS A 165 8.72 19.60 -3.66
C LYS A 165 7.85 18.59 -2.94
N LEU A 166 7.81 17.33 -3.39
CA LEU A 166 7.07 16.25 -2.72
C LEU A 166 7.65 15.92 -1.34
N ILE A 167 8.98 16.04 -1.19
CA ILE A 167 9.66 15.84 0.09
C ILE A 167 9.44 17.05 1.03
N GLN A 168 9.31 18.25 0.48
CA GLN A 168 9.15 19.50 1.24
C GLN A 168 7.70 19.81 1.62
N GLU A 169 6.73 19.40 0.80
CA GLU A 169 5.31 19.59 1.09
C GLU A 169 4.70 18.28 1.60
N PRO A 170 4.26 18.19 2.85
CA PRO A 170 3.36 17.12 3.25
C PRO A 170 2.10 17.25 2.42
N SER A 171 1.89 16.32 1.48
CA SER A 171 0.78 16.39 0.55
C SER A 171 -0.55 16.34 1.29
N HIS A 172 -1.15 17.48 1.53
CA HIS A 172 -2.56 17.62 1.93
C HIS A 172 -3.48 17.57 0.71
N GLN A 173 -2.92 17.43 -0.47
CA GLN A 173 -3.68 17.39 -1.71
C GLN A 173 -3.45 16.05 -2.40
N GLY A 174 -4.57 15.38 -2.60
CA GLY A 174 -4.63 14.15 -3.36
C GLY A 174 -3.94 14.30 -4.72
N HIS A 175 -3.46 13.18 -5.19
CA HIS A 175 -2.76 12.98 -6.45
C HIS A 175 -2.85 14.15 -7.43
N LYS A 176 -1.84 14.97 -7.49
CA LYS A 176 -1.48 15.56 -8.76
C LYS A 176 -0.74 14.46 -9.52
N VAL A 177 -1.50 13.70 -10.30
CA VAL A 177 -0.93 12.92 -11.40
C VAL A 177 -0.03 13.89 -12.15
N LEU A 178 1.26 13.58 -12.23
CA LEU A 178 2.15 14.33 -13.10
C LEU A 178 1.54 14.31 -14.49
N PRO A 179 1.44 15.43 -15.19
CA PRO A 179 0.88 15.45 -16.52
C PRO A 179 1.68 14.49 -17.38
N GLN A 180 1.00 13.44 -17.83
CA GLN A 180 1.52 12.58 -18.87
C GLN A 180 1.67 13.46 -20.12
N ARG A 181 2.86 13.61 -20.60
CA ARG A 181 3.11 14.17 -21.93
C ARG A 181 3.14 13.06 -22.95
#